data_2dba6821199adbe2a829ff59c7a0ca5c
#
_entry.id   2dba6821199adbe2a829ff59c7a0ca5c
#
_cell.length_a   1.000
_cell.length_b   1.000
_cell.length_c   1.000
_cell.angle_alpha   90.00
_cell.angle_beta   90.00
_cell.angle_gamma   90.00
#
_symmetry.space_group_name_H-M   'P 1'
#
loop_
_entity.id
_entity.type
_entity.pdbx_description
1 polymer ?
#
loop_
_entity_poly.entity_id
_entity_poly.type
_entity_poly.pdbx_seq_one_letter_code
_entity_poly.pdbx_strand_id
1 'polypeptide(L)'
;MAVVVVSIMTLFHHPVLAQMNSSSITSSNSITIPTIASSKIPTAITDPNPSYSLDNIFTLVQKSVVQVTSKVSTSLQNPQMQNTTELGSGFVYDTQGHVITASHVVDGTTLSDVTFVDGSRYTAKTIGRDPYSDIAVLQIMGNVIGPLKPLVIENSSGLRVGEQVIAIGHPFGIANTMTNGIIAQTGYLLSIPDIGVFFPDVIQTDAAINPGNSGGPLLNTKGEVIGLNVGRIISIGAPGPYPGLTVAAPSNALLRIVPTLIAKANYSHPYFGLVGSTLTSDLAQTINNLPRNFKGILVNSIVKDGPADKAGIEASTVDKYDKRHWGDIITAVDDHPVIRTEDLISYIEEHKSVGESVKLSAYRNGQIISVNTILVARPPPQIQNSLGISSPPL
;
A
#
# COMPACT_ATOMS: atom_id res chain seq x y z
N MET A 1 -35.75 34.67 -13.48
CA MET A 1 -36.20 34.08 -14.77
C MET A 1 -35.10 33.22 -15.26
N ALA A 2 -35.18 31.95 -14.97
CA ALA A 2 -34.22 30.93 -15.38
C ALA A 2 -34.94 29.97 -16.33
N VAL A 3 -34.42 29.86 -17.54
CA VAL A 3 -34.92 28.93 -18.58
C VAL A 3 -34.14 27.62 -18.47
N VAL A 4 -34.83 26.57 -18.12
CA VAL A 4 -34.33 25.19 -18.15
C VAL A 4 -34.63 24.64 -19.54
N VAL A 5 -33.58 24.25 -20.28
CA VAL A 5 -33.69 23.52 -21.54
C VAL A 5 -33.47 22.04 -21.25
N VAL A 6 -34.52 21.26 -21.35
CA VAL A 6 -34.48 19.79 -21.33
C VAL A 6 -34.36 19.31 -22.77
N SER A 7 -33.26 18.63 -23.09
CA SER A 7 -33.07 18.01 -24.40
C SER A 7 -33.42 16.53 -24.28
N ILE A 8 -34.52 16.14 -24.96
CA ILE A 8 -34.98 14.77 -25.08
C ILE A 8 -34.32 14.16 -26.31
N MET A 9 -33.51 13.13 -26.13
CA MET A 9 -32.90 12.34 -27.19
C MET A 9 -33.77 11.10 -27.45
N THR A 10 -34.46 11.07 -28.55
CA THR A 10 -35.30 9.95 -29.04
C THR A 10 -34.39 8.89 -29.67
N LEU A 11 -34.46 7.66 -29.15
CA LEU A 11 -33.85 6.46 -29.74
C LEU A 11 -34.71 5.94 -30.92
N PHE A 12 -34.14 5.87 -32.10
CA PHE A 12 -34.71 5.14 -33.24
C PHE A 12 -34.29 3.66 -33.16
N HIS A 13 -35.28 2.79 -33.02
CA HIS A 13 -35.15 1.35 -33.20
C HIS A 13 -35.41 1.02 -34.70
N HIS A 14 -34.46 0.35 -35.34
CA HIS A 14 -34.67 -0.35 -36.58
C HIS A 14 -34.51 -1.86 -36.35
N PRO A 15 -35.54 -2.67 -36.71
CA PRO A 15 -35.39 -4.13 -36.76
C PRO A 15 -34.87 -4.55 -38.14
N VAL A 16 -33.74 -5.22 -38.19
CA VAL A 16 -33.26 -5.93 -39.39
C VAL A 16 -33.79 -7.37 -39.32
N LEU A 17 -34.76 -7.67 -40.17
CA LEU A 17 -35.25 -9.04 -40.44
C LEU A 17 -34.27 -9.69 -41.43
N ALA A 18 -33.50 -10.69 -41.01
CA ALA A 18 -32.75 -11.57 -41.89
C ALA A 18 -33.61 -12.81 -42.22
N GLN A 19 -33.99 -12.93 -43.49
CA GLN A 19 -34.59 -14.15 -44.06
C GLN A 19 -33.51 -15.22 -44.19
N MET A 20 -33.70 -16.36 -43.56
CA MET A 20 -32.92 -17.57 -43.80
C MET A 20 -33.61 -18.42 -44.90
N ASN A 21 -32.98 -18.52 -46.05
CA ASN A 21 -33.31 -19.49 -47.09
C ASN A 21 -32.81 -20.88 -46.69
N SER A 22 -33.71 -21.82 -46.58
CA SER A 22 -33.39 -23.24 -46.42
C SER A 22 -33.09 -23.87 -47.79
N SER A 23 -31.83 -24.24 -48.02
CA SER A 23 -31.46 -25.18 -49.11
C SER A 23 -30.88 -26.44 -48.47
N SER A 24 -31.58 -27.53 -48.69
CA SER A 24 -31.22 -28.88 -48.32
C SER A 24 -30.01 -29.36 -49.14
N ILE A 25 -28.91 -29.73 -48.45
CA ILE A 25 -27.86 -30.54 -49.05
C ILE A 25 -27.65 -31.78 -48.19
N THR A 26 -28.15 -32.89 -48.71
CA THR A 26 -27.80 -34.24 -48.27
C THR A 26 -26.46 -34.65 -48.85
N SER A 27 -25.44 -34.78 -48.02
CA SER A 27 -24.26 -35.62 -48.33
C SER A 27 -23.69 -36.19 -47.04
N SER A 28 -23.87 -37.51 -46.92
CA SER A 28 -23.31 -38.34 -45.87
C SER A 28 -21.78 -38.48 -46.09
N ASN A 29 -20.97 -37.74 -45.34
CA ASN A 29 -19.57 -38.07 -45.15
C ASN A 29 -19.35 -38.46 -43.70
N SER A 30 -19.11 -39.73 -43.46
CA SER A 30 -18.69 -40.29 -42.19
C SER A 30 -17.30 -39.75 -41.81
N ILE A 31 -17.27 -38.82 -40.87
CA ILE A 31 -16.04 -38.32 -40.27
C ILE A 31 -15.63 -39.31 -39.16
N THR A 32 -14.58 -40.07 -39.44
CA THR A 32 -13.92 -40.91 -38.42
C THR A 32 -13.21 -39.96 -37.44
N ILE A 33 -13.72 -39.84 -36.23
CA ILE A 33 -13.06 -39.09 -35.13
C ILE A 33 -11.92 -39.98 -34.63
N PRO A 34 -10.64 -39.49 -34.64
CA PRO A 34 -9.56 -40.27 -34.04
C PRO A 34 -9.79 -40.30 -32.52
N THR A 35 -9.79 -41.52 -31.97
CA THR A 35 -9.82 -41.76 -30.54
C THR A 35 -8.55 -41.15 -29.94
N ILE A 36 -8.67 -40.00 -29.27
CA ILE A 36 -7.60 -39.42 -28.49
C ILE A 36 -7.36 -40.36 -27.31
N ALA A 37 -6.17 -40.96 -27.30
CA ALA A 37 -5.69 -41.76 -26.16
C ALA A 37 -5.84 -40.89 -24.89
N SER A 38 -6.53 -41.43 -23.89
CA SER A 38 -6.69 -40.84 -22.56
C SER A 38 -5.30 -40.52 -21.98
N SER A 39 -4.85 -39.28 -22.17
CA SER A 39 -3.74 -38.75 -21.42
C SER A 39 -4.16 -38.74 -19.94
N LYS A 40 -3.40 -39.43 -19.10
CA LYS A 40 -3.57 -39.41 -17.64
C LYS A 40 -3.70 -37.94 -17.21
N ILE A 41 -4.86 -37.57 -16.74
CA ILE A 41 -5.05 -36.31 -16.00
C ILE A 41 -4.03 -36.33 -14.88
N PRO A 42 -3.16 -35.31 -14.74
CA PRO A 42 -2.27 -35.24 -13.60
C PRO A 42 -3.09 -35.38 -12.33
N THR A 43 -2.75 -36.32 -11.49
CA THR A 43 -3.35 -36.41 -10.16
C THR A 43 -3.24 -35.07 -9.49
N ALA A 44 -4.37 -34.53 -9.01
CA ALA A 44 -4.39 -33.25 -8.30
C ALA A 44 -3.25 -33.27 -7.28
N ILE A 45 -2.39 -32.25 -7.36
CA ILE A 45 -1.37 -32.00 -6.35
C ILE A 45 -2.19 -31.71 -5.09
N THR A 46 -2.27 -32.69 -4.19
CA THR A 46 -2.83 -32.48 -2.85
C THR A 46 -1.86 -31.55 -2.14
N ASP A 47 -2.26 -30.29 -1.99
CA ASP A 47 -1.52 -29.31 -1.21
C ASP A 47 -1.45 -29.85 0.24
N PRO A 48 -0.26 -30.05 0.81
CA PRO A 48 -0.10 -30.53 2.17
C PRO A 48 -0.56 -29.52 3.23
N ASN A 49 -0.96 -28.31 2.82
CA ASN A 49 -1.41 -27.25 3.70
C ASN A 49 -2.89 -26.93 3.40
N PRO A 50 -3.85 -27.40 4.20
CA PRO A 50 -5.26 -27.19 3.92
C PRO A 50 -5.60 -25.70 3.92
N SER A 51 -5.86 -25.14 2.75
CA SER A 51 -6.53 -23.85 2.65
C SER A 51 -7.97 -24.02 3.05
N TYR A 52 -8.49 -23.15 3.93
CA TYR A 52 -9.90 -23.12 4.23
C TYR A 52 -10.70 -22.62 3.00
N SER A 53 -11.93 -23.09 2.83
CA SER A 53 -12.84 -22.48 1.87
C SER A 53 -13.14 -21.03 2.28
N LEU A 54 -13.44 -20.16 1.30
CA LEU A 54 -13.65 -18.73 1.55
C LEU A 54 -14.75 -18.44 2.57
N ASP A 55 -15.83 -19.22 2.57
CA ASP A 55 -16.94 -19.14 3.52
C ASP A 55 -16.51 -19.50 4.95
N ASN A 56 -15.63 -20.50 5.10
CA ASN A 56 -15.06 -20.86 6.38
C ASN A 56 -14.14 -19.77 6.93
N ILE A 57 -13.28 -19.18 6.07
CA ILE A 57 -12.44 -18.05 6.46
C ILE A 57 -13.31 -16.87 6.92
N PHE A 58 -14.34 -16.51 6.13
CA PHE A 58 -15.26 -15.45 6.49
C PHE A 58 -15.91 -15.71 7.87
N THR A 59 -16.43 -16.90 8.07
CA THR A 59 -17.06 -17.30 9.34
C THR A 59 -16.09 -17.22 10.52
N LEU A 60 -14.83 -17.59 10.30
CA LEU A 60 -13.77 -17.56 11.31
C LEU A 60 -13.44 -16.14 11.76
N VAL A 61 -13.28 -15.19 10.80
CA VAL A 61 -12.68 -13.88 11.05
C VAL A 61 -13.68 -12.74 11.22
N GLN A 62 -14.94 -12.88 10.74
CA GLN A 62 -15.91 -11.78 10.71
C GLN A 62 -16.18 -11.13 12.08
N LYS A 63 -16.06 -11.90 13.17
CA LYS A 63 -16.25 -11.40 14.55
C LYS A 63 -15.09 -10.55 15.06
N SER A 64 -13.97 -10.58 14.34
CA SER A 64 -12.76 -9.83 14.66
C SER A 64 -12.60 -8.58 13.81
N VAL A 65 -13.41 -8.44 12.73
CA VAL A 65 -13.40 -7.26 11.86
C VAL A 65 -14.53 -6.33 12.31
N VAL A 66 -14.20 -5.05 12.39
CA VAL A 66 -15.09 -4.02 12.92
C VAL A 66 -15.23 -2.87 11.92
N GLN A 67 -16.36 -2.18 11.97
CA GLN A 67 -16.53 -0.87 11.36
C GLN A 67 -15.90 0.19 12.25
N VAL A 68 -15.19 1.12 11.67
CA VAL A 68 -14.69 2.32 12.34
C VAL A 68 -15.39 3.54 11.75
N THR A 69 -16.04 4.32 12.63
CA THR A 69 -16.73 5.56 12.25
C THR A 69 -16.11 6.74 12.98
N SER A 70 -15.51 7.65 12.26
CA SER A 70 -14.82 8.83 12.78
C SER A 70 -15.59 10.09 12.42
N LYS A 71 -15.89 10.92 13.40
CA LYS A 71 -16.54 12.22 13.19
C LYS A 71 -15.48 13.30 13.27
N VAL A 72 -15.13 13.85 12.11
CA VAL A 72 -14.15 14.95 12.01
C VAL A 72 -14.90 16.26 12.20
N SER A 73 -14.65 16.92 13.32
CA SER A 73 -15.13 18.29 13.54
C SER A 73 -14.18 19.25 12.85
N THR A 74 -14.61 19.82 11.73
CA THR A 74 -13.82 20.84 11.05
C THR A 74 -13.71 22.09 11.94
N SER A 75 -12.48 22.55 12.11
CA SER A 75 -12.10 23.60 13.02
C SER A 75 -12.80 24.93 12.72
N LEU A 76 -12.84 25.80 13.76
CA LEU A 76 -13.38 27.17 13.79
C LEU A 76 -12.91 28.11 12.66
N GLN A 77 -12.03 27.70 11.75
CA GLN A 77 -11.50 28.53 10.67
C GLN A 77 -12.32 28.49 9.38
N ASN A 78 -13.20 27.50 9.21
CA ASN A 78 -14.09 27.46 8.04
C ASN A 78 -15.48 26.90 8.39
N PRO A 79 -16.46 27.77 8.78
CA PRO A 79 -17.81 27.34 9.18
C PRO A 79 -18.63 26.65 8.08
N GLN A 80 -18.17 26.67 6.84
CA GLN A 80 -18.86 26.05 5.70
C GLN A 80 -18.44 24.58 5.46
N MET A 81 -17.40 24.11 6.11
CA MET A 81 -17.07 22.68 6.12
C MET A 81 -17.93 22.00 7.20
N GLN A 82 -18.96 21.31 6.77
CA GLN A 82 -19.83 20.51 7.63
C GLN A 82 -19.03 19.37 8.28
N ASN A 83 -19.46 18.93 9.48
CA ASN A 83 -18.92 17.73 10.12
C ASN A 83 -18.90 16.58 9.12
N THR A 84 -17.73 16.12 8.74
CA THR A 84 -17.57 14.97 7.87
C THR A 84 -17.51 13.72 8.70
N THR A 85 -18.13 12.66 8.20
CA THR A 85 -18.03 11.32 8.79
C THR A 85 -17.18 10.46 7.89
N GLU A 86 -16.04 10.03 8.42
CA GLU A 86 -15.18 9.06 7.75
C GLU A 86 -15.60 7.66 8.18
N LEU A 87 -15.72 6.78 7.18
CA LEU A 87 -16.08 5.38 7.37
C LEU A 87 -14.91 4.51 6.92
N GLY A 88 -14.52 3.59 7.78
CA GLY A 88 -13.49 2.61 7.51
C GLY A 88 -13.76 1.31 8.23
N SER A 89 -12.79 0.45 8.20
CA SER A 89 -12.75 -0.83 8.89
C SER A 89 -11.59 -0.88 9.87
N GLY A 90 -11.61 -1.87 10.72
CA GLY A 90 -10.50 -2.24 11.59
C GLY A 90 -10.58 -3.71 11.95
N PHE A 91 -9.61 -4.18 12.69
CA PHE A 91 -9.67 -5.54 13.26
C PHE A 91 -9.05 -5.59 14.64
N VAL A 92 -9.54 -6.53 15.45
CA VAL A 92 -9.09 -6.76 16.81
C VAL A 92 -7.64 -7.26 16.80
N TYR A 93 -6.76 -6.52 17.46
CA TYR A 93 -5.35 -6.85 17.59
C TYR A 93 -5.06 -7.78 18.78
N ASP A 94 -5.69 -7.52 19.91
CA ASP A 94 -5.49 -8.29 21.13
C ASP A 94 -6.76 -8.37 22.00
N THR A 95 -6.66 -9.07 23.11
CA THR A 95 -7.75 -9.22 24.08
C THR A 95 -7.89 -8.02 25.03
N GLN A 96 -6.99 -7.05 24.96
CA GLN A 96 -7.02 -5.84 25.79
C GLN A 96 -7.89 -4.73 25.16
N GLY A 97 -8.42 -4.96 23.96
CA GLY A 97 -9.30 -4.02 23.25
C GLY A 97 -8.57 -3.09 22.30
N HIS A 98 -7.36 -3.43 21.89
CA HIS A 98 -6.69 -2.72 20.82
C HIS A 98 -7.27 -3.15 19.46
N VAL A 99 -7.58 -2.16 18.63
CA VAL A 99 -8.07 -2.33 17.27
C VAL A 99 -7.11 -1.62 16.33
N ILE A 100 -6.65 -2.32 15.29
CA ILE A 100 -5.85 -1.73 14.21
C ILE A 100 -6.80 -1.20 13.13
N THR A 101 -6.50 -0.01 12.62
CA THR A 101 -7.20 0.62 11.49
C THR A 101 -6.22 1.46 10.65
N ALA A 102 -6.68 2.02 9.54
CA ALA A 102 -5.87 2.97 8.75
C ALA A 102 -5.83 4.34 9.42
N SER A 103 -4.67 4.99 9.37
CA SER A 103 -4.44 6.30 10.00
C SER A 103 -5.34 7.39 9.41
N HIS A 104 -5.58 7.36 8.08
CA HIS A 104 -6.46 8.33 7.43
C HIS A 104 -7.93 8.23 7.88
N VAL A 105 -8.40 7.03 8.29
CA VAL A 105 -9.77 6.81 8.78
C VAL A 105 -10.04 7.57 10.10
N VAL A 106 -9.00 7.78 10.90
CA VAL A 106 -9.09 8.44 12.22
C VAL A 106 -8.41 9.81 12.25
N ASP A 107 -8.06 10.34 11.06
CA ASP A 107 -7.42 11.64 10.98
C ASP A 107 -8.35 12.76 11.45
N GLY A 108 -7.79 13.71 12.18
CA GLY A 108 -8.56 14.84 12.73
C GLY A 108 -9.51 14.49 13.89
N THR A 109 -9.50 13.23 14.40
CA THR A 109 -10.31 12.85 15.55
C THR A 109 -9.52 12.06 16.59
N THR A 110 -9.90 12.20 17.86
CA THR A 110 -9.34 11.41 18.97
C THR A 110 -10.26 10.30 19.43
N LEU A 111 -11.54 10.36 19.05
CA LEU A 111 -12.56 9.37 19.42
C LEU A 111 -13.28 8.91 18.16
N SER A 112 -13.43 7.61 18.04
CA SER A 112 -14.18 6.95 16.97
C SER A 112 -15.14 5.93 17.55
N ASP A 113 -16.17 5.59 16.80
CA ASP A 113 -17.06 4.48 17.16
C ASP A 113 -16.56 3.20 16.46
N VAL A 114 -16.45 2.12 17.22
CA VAL A 114 -16.13 0.77 16.74
C VAL A 114 -17.38 -0.07 16.83
N THR A 115 -17.87 -0.60 15.71
CA THR A 115 -19.09 -1.42 15.64
C THR A 115 -18.73 -2.82 15.16
N PHE A 116 -19.08 -3.83 15.94
CA PHE A 116 -18.91 -5.25 15.63
C PHE A 116 -20.04 -5.78 14.74
N VAL A 117 -19.83 -6.97 14.18
CA VAL A 117 -20.81 -7.62 13.27
C VAL A 117 -22.16 -7.95 13.93
N ASP A 118 -22.18 -8.12 15.25
CA ASP A 118 -23.40 -8.34 16.04
C ASP A 118 -24.17 -7.05 16.36
N GLY A 119 -23.69 -5.90 15.88
CA GLY A 119 -24.27 -4.58 16.11
C GLY A 119 -23.81 -3.92 17.42
N SER A 120 -23.01 -4.58 18.25
CA SER A 120 -22.45 -3.96 19.44
C SER A 120 -21.49 -2.82 19.07
N ARG A 121 -21.65 -1.67 19.74
CA ARG A 121 -20.94 -0.45 19.44
C ARG A 121 -20.23 0.08 20.67
N TYR A 122 -18.97 0.44 20.50
CA TYR A 122 -18.12 0.99 21.55
C TYR A 122 -17.45 2.25 21.08
N THR A 123 -17.27 3.21 21.98
CA THR A 123 -16.37 4.33 21.73
C THR A 123 -14.94 3.85 21.91
N ALA A 124 -14.07 4.23 21.00
CA ALA A 124 -12.65 3.92 21.05
C ALA A 124 -11.81 5.20 20.94
N LYS A 125 -10.72 5.24 21.68
CA LYS A 125 -9.75 6.34 21.65
C LYS A 125 -8.60 5.99 20.74
N THR A 126 -8.19 6.89 19.85
CA THR A 126 -6.94 6.78 19.11
C THR A 126 -5.77 6.95 20.07
N ILE A 127 -5.00 5.86 20.30
CA ILE A 127 -3.88 5.85 21.23
C ILE A 127 -2.53 6.00 20.53
N GLY A 128 -2.46 5.75 19.23
CA GLY A 128 -1.26 5.94 18.45
C GLY A 128 -1.55 5.97 16.95
N ARG A 129 -0.74 6.75 16.21
CA ARG A 129 -0.86 6.90 14.76
C ARG A 129 0.50 6.97 14.11
N ASP A 130 0.58 6.37 12.94
CA ASP A 130 1.69 6.51 12.01
C ASP A 130 1.15 6.88 10.62
N PRO A 131 1.14 8.16 10.26
CA PRO A 131 0.68 8.61 8.95
C PRO A 131 1.56 8.12 7.79
N TYR A 132 2.84 7.78 8.04
CA TYR A 132 3.75 7.32 6.99
C TYR A 132 3.43 5.92 6.49
N SER A 133 3.00 5.04 7.39
CA SER A 133 2.59 3.67 7.02
C SER A 133 1.08 3.51 6.98
N ASP A 134 0.34 4.60 7.18
CA ASP A 134 -1.13 4.64 7.27
C ASP A 134 -1.69 3.68 8.32
N ILE A 135 -1.03 3.54 9.47
CA ILE A 135 -1.41 2.66 10.55
C ILE A 135 -1.88 3.47 11.75
N ALA A 136 -2.99 3.08 12.36
CA ALA A 136 -3.45 3.61 13.65
C ALA A 136 -3.91 2.50 14.59
N VAL A 137 -3.81 2.77 15.88
CA VAL A 137 -4.29 1.91 16.95
C VAL A 137 -5.34 2.64 17.76
N LEU A 138 -6.49 2.00 17.89
CA LEU A 138 -7.59 2.42 18.74
C LEU A 138 -7.63 1.56 20.00
N GLN A 139 -7.96 2.16 21.14
CA GLN A 139 -8.29 1.48 22.40
C GLN A 139 -9.78 1.58 22.64
N ILE A 140 -10.48 0.46 22.67
CA ILE A 140 -11.89 0.41 23.07
C ILE A 140 -12.01 0.88 24.51
N MET A 141 -12.96 1.79 24.76
CA MET A 141 -13.25 2.35 26.08
C MET A 141 -14.37 1.58 26.77
N GLY A 142 -14.20 1.36 28.08
CA GLY A 142 -15.19 0.66 28.88
C GLY A 142 -15.10 -0.88 28.78
N ASN A 143 -16.10 -1.55 29.29
CA ASN A 143 -16.14 -3.02 29.36
C ASN A 143 -16.73 -3.57 28.05
N VAL A 144 -15.96 -4.37 27.33
CA VAL A 144 -16.45 -5.12 26.17
C VAL A 144 -17.25 -6.32 26.65
N ILE A 145 -18.45 -6.49 26.08
CA ILE A 145 -19.32 -7.62 26.39
C ILE A 145 -18.88 -8.83 25.58
N GLY A 146 -18.37 -9.86 26.22
CA GLY A 146 -17.89 -11.08 25.58
C GLY A 146 -16.39 -11.07 25.24
N PRO A 147 -15.84 -12.22 24.83
CA PRO A 147 -14.42 -12.33 24.54
C PRO A 147 -14.09 -11.74 23.17
N LEU A 148 -13.13 -10.83 23.13
CA LEU A 148 -12.51 -10.37 21.90
C LEU A 148 -11.74 -11.53 21.25
N LYS A 149 -11.77 -11.59 19.92
CA LYS A 149 -11.05 -12.59 19.13
C LYS A 149 -9.99 -11.88 18.28
N PRO A 150 -8.72 -11.84 18.70
CA PRO A 150 -7.64 -11.28 17.89
C PRO A 150 -7.44 -12.05 16.59
N LEU A 151 -7.05 -11.37 15.51
CA LEU A 151 -6.56 -12.01 14.31
C LEU A 151 -5.06 -12.32 14.46
N VAL A 152 -4.66 -13.45 13.89
CA VAL A 152 -3.24 -13.81 13.80
C VAL A 152 -2.60 -12.97 12.70
N ILE A 153 -1.47 -12.33 12.99
CA ILE A 153 -0.70 -11.56 12.02
C ILE A 153 0.47 -12.44 11.58
N GLU A 154 0.50 -12.79 10.28
CA GLU A 154 1.56 -13.61 9.65
C GLU A 154 2.64 -12.70 9.07
N ASN A 155 3.86 -13.22 8.94
CA ASN A 155 4.99 -12.52 8.34
C ASN A 155 4.81 -12.38 6.82
N SER A 156 4.86 -11.14 6.30
CA SER A 156 4.67 -10.84 4.88
C SER A 156 5.92 -10.97 4.01
N SER A 157 7.11 -11.26 4.56
CA SER A 157 8.36 -11.34 3.77
C SER A 157 8.38 -12.51 2.77
N GLY A 158 7.58 -13.55 3.03
CA GLY A 158 7.52 -14.74 2.18
C GLY A 158 6.44 -14.70 1.09
N LEU A 159 5.69 -13.61 0.97
CA LEU A 159 4.59 -13.49 0.03
C LEU A 159 5.06 -13.52 -1.43
N ARG A 160 4.29 -14.18 -2.28
CA ARG A 160 4.61 -14.35 -3.71
C ARG A 160 3.47 -13.88 -4.59
N VAL A 161 3.81 -13.31 -5.73
CA VAL A 161 2.85 -12.97 -6.79
C VAL A 161 2.06 -14.23 -7.19
N GLY A 162 0.75 -14.08 -7.32
CA GLY A 162 -0.18 -15.17 -7.63
C GLY A 162 -0.79 -15.86 -6.40
N GLU A 163 -0.33 -15.61 -5.19
CA GLU A 163 -0.98 -16.13 -3.97
C GLU A 163 -2.37 -15.51 -3.78
N GLN A 164 -3.35 -16.33 -3.42
CA GLN A 164 -4.71 -15.87 -3.17
C GLN A 164 -4.78 -15.04 -1.89
N VAL A 165 -5.50 -13.93 -1.97
CA VAL A 165 -5.73 -13.03 -0.84
C VAL A 165 -7.21 -12.67 -0.70
N ILE A 166 -7.60 -12.29 0.51
CA ILE A 166 -8.98 -12.01 0.90
C ILE A 166 -8.99 -10.69 1.65
N ALA A 167 -9.72 -9.70 1.15
CA ALA A 167 -9.94 -8.45 1.85
C ALA A 167 -11.33 -8.48 2.52
N ILE A 168 -11.38 -8.09 3.80
CA ILE A 168 -12.63 -7.99 4.55
C ILE A 168 -12.77 -6.58 5.12
N GLY A 169 -13.99 -6.06 5.11
CA GLY A 169 -14.30 -4.74 5.67
C GLY A 169 -15.79 -4.45 5.69
N HIS A 170 -16.14 -3.21 6.03
CA HIS A 170 -17.50 -2.69 6.13
C HIS A 170 -17.75 -1.58 5.11
N PRO A 171 -17.77 -1.86 3.80
CA PRO A 171 -17.97 -0.83 2.79
C PRO A 171 -19.36 -0.21 2.96
N PHE A 172 -19.45 1.11 2.87
CA PHE A 172 -20.71 1.87 2.94
C PHE A 172 -21.55 1.65 4.21
N GLY A 173 -20.95 1.17 5.31
CA GLY A 173 -21.69 0.84 6.53
C GLY A 173 -22.54 -0.43 6.44
N ILE A 174 -22.36 -1.22 5.39
CA ILE A 174 -22.99 -2.55 5.23
C ILE A 174 -22.15 -3.57 5.99
N ALA A 175 -22.80 -4.50 6.69
CA ALA A 175 -22.15 -5.56 7.42
C ALA A 175 -21.09 -6.29 6.59
N ASN A 176 -20.04 -6.78 7.25
CA ASN A 176 -18.86 -7.43 6.71
C ASN A 176 -18.96 -7.90 5.24
N THR A 177 -18.23 -7.24 4.36
CA THR A 177 -18.12 -7.62 2.95
C THR A 177 -16.75 -8.25 2.73
N MET A 178 -16.73 -9.35 2.01
CA MET A 178 -15.52 -10.06 1.62
C MET A 178 -15.30 -9.92 0.11
N THR A 179 -14.08 -9.58 -0.27
CA THR A 179 -13.60 -9.67 -1.66
C THR A 179 -12.36 -10.54 -1.70
N ASN A 180 -12.09 -11.17 -2.83
CA ASN A 180 -10.90 -11.99 -3.02
C ASN A 180 -10.20 -11.64 -4.32
N GLY A 181 -8.93 -11.94 -4.38
CA GLY A 181 -8.06 -11.72 -5.52
C GLY A 181 -6.74 -12.44 -5.31
N ILE A 182 -5.70 -11.95 -5.96
CA ILE A 182 -4.34 -12.46 -5.82
C ILE A 182 -3.37 -11.32 -5.48
N ILE A 183 -2.20 -11.67 -5.00
CA ILE A 183 -1.07 -10.75 -4.93
C ILE A 183 -0.62 -10.47 -6.37
N ALA A 184 -0.77 -9.23 -6.81
CA ALA A 184 -0.33 -8.77 -8.12
C ALA A 184 1.15 -8.37 -8.12
N GLN A 185 1.62 -7.76 -7.01
CA GLN A 185 3.02 -7.37 -6.81
C GLN A 185 3.33 -7.20 -5.32
N THR A 186 4.60 -7.42 -4.94
CA THR A 186 5.16 -7.13 -3.61
C THR A 186 6.46 -6.33 -3.76
N GLY A 187 6.95 -5.73 -2.68
CA GLY A 187 8.23 -5.02 -2.68
C GLY A 187 8.21 -3.75 -3.54
N TYR A 188 7.07 -3.10 -3.65
CA TYR A 188 6.92 -1.85 -4.40
C TYR A 188 6.86 -0.67 -3.44
N LEU A 189 7.56 0.42 -3.79
CA LEU A 189 7.47 1.69 -3.08
C LEU A 189 6.32 2.52 -3.65
N LEU A 190 5.26 2.67 -2.90
CA LEU A 190 4.21 3.62 -3.24
C LEU A 190 4.61 5.00 -2.72
N SER A 191 4.82 5.93 -3.64
CA SER A 191 5.02 7.34 -3.32
C SER A 191 3.73 8.11 -3.52
N ILE A 192 3.34 8.90 -2.52
CA ILE A 192 2.26 9.88 -2.60
C ILE A 192 2.89 11.26 -2.42
N PRO A 193 3.36 11.89 -3.50
CA PRO A 193 4.15 13.12 -3.46
C PRO A 193 3.42 14.28 -2.79
N ASP A 194 2.09 14.39 -2.99
CA ASP A 194 1.28 15.51 -2.48
C ASP A 194 1.26 15.61 -0.96
N ILE A 195 1.47 14.48 -0.26
CA ILE A 195 1.52 14.43 1.20
C ILE A 195 2.88 13.99 1.73
N GLY A 196 3.83 13.76 0.84
CA GLY A 196 5.20 13.38 1.22
C GLY A 196 5.32 12.00 1.84
N VAL A 197 4.37 11.12 1.57
CA VAL A 197 4.32 9.78 2.15
C VAL A 197 4.90 8.76 1.17
N PHE A 198 5.71 7.85 1.71
CA PHE A 198 6.30 6.73 1.01
C PHE A 198 5.95 5.47 1.78
N PHE A 199 5.24 4.55 1.13
CA PHE A 199 4.92 3.24 1.69
C PHE A 199 5.88 2.22 1.09
N PRO A 200 6.88 1.75 1.83
CA PRO A 200 7.74 0.66 1.37
C PRO A 200 6.99 -0.67 1.39
N ASP A 201 7.40 -1.56 0.52
CA ASP A 201 6.98 -2.97 0.47
C ASP A 201 5.47 -3.21 0.39
N VAL A 202 4.71 -2.25 -0.18
CA VAL A 202 3.26 -2.44 -0.31
C VAL A 202 2.92 -3.71 -1.05
N ILE A 203 1.83 -4.34 -0.62
CA ILE A 203 1.20 -5.46 -1.32
C ILE A 203 0.21 -4.88 -2.31
N GLN A 204 0.42 -5.12 -3.61
CA GLN A 204 -0.57 -4.83 -4.64
C GLN A 204 -1.45 -6.05 -4.87
N THR A 205 -2.75 -5.84 -4.98
CA THR A 205 -3.73 -6.90 -5.22
C THR A 205 -4.83 -6.42 -6.16
N ASP A 206 -5.46 -7.36 -6.87
CA ASP A 206 -6.68 -7.14 -7.65
C ASP A 206 -7.95 -7.41 -6.83
N ALA A 207 -7.82 -7.85 -5.57
CA ALA A 207 -8.95 -7.89 -4.64
C ALA A 207 -9.58 -6.49 -4.52
N ALA A 208 -10.90 -6.41 -4.73
CA ALA A 208 -11.59 -5.11 -4.75
C ALA A 208 -11.61 -4.48 -3.35
N ILE A 209 -10.84 -3.42 -3.16
CA ILE A 209 -10.89 -2.58 -1.96
C ILE A 209 -11.71 -1.33 -2.31
N ASN A 210 -12.91 -1.24 -1.76
CA ASN A 210 -13.82 -0.11 -1.93
C ASN A 210 -13.77 0.82 -0.71
N PRO A 211 -14.27 2.07 -0.82
CA PRO A 211 -14.41 2.96 0.33
C PRO A 211 -15.17 2.27 1.48
N GLY A 212 -14.57 2.27 2.65
CA GLY A 212 -15.03 1.55 3.83
C GLY A 212 -14.26 0.27 4.14
N ASN A 213 -13.52 -0.33 3.19
CA ASN A 213 -12.62 -1.45 3.47
C ASN A 213 -11.26 -0.99 4.01
N SER A 214 -10.91 0.30 3.87
CA SER A 214 -9.67 0.89 4.41
C SER A 214 -9.56 0.63 5.90
N GLY A 215 -8.40 0.15 6.35
CA GLY A 215 -8.15 -0.24 7.74
C GLY A 215 -8.59 -1.66 8.10
N GLY A 216 -9.31 -2.37 7.22
CA GLY A 216 -9.61 -3.79 7.37
C GLY A 216 -8.42 -4.68 7.02
N PRO A 217 -8.45 -5.97 7.42
CA PRO A 217 -7.38 -6.90 7.14
C PRO A 217 -7.34 -7.36 5.67
N LEU A 218 -6.14 -7.54 5.13
CA LEU A 218 -5.86 -8.40 3.98
C LEU A 218 -5.37 -9.74 4.54
N LEU A 219 -6.01 -10.83 4.15
CA LEU A 219 -5.79 -12.16 4.70
C LEU A 219 -5.24 -13.12 3.66
N ASN A 220 -4.49 -14.13 4.13
CA ASN A 220 -4.14 -15.32 3.34
C ASN A 220 -5.28 -16.36 3.40
N THR A 221 -5.08 -17.51 2.73
CA THR A 221 -6.05 -18.63 2.68
C THR A 221 -6.17 -19.42 3.98
N LYS A 222 -5.45 -19.04 5.04
CA LYS A 222 -5.60 -19.56 6.39
C LYS A 222 -6.39 -18.62 7.30
N GLY A 223 -6.76 -17.42 6.81
CA GLY A 223 -7.39 -16.37 7.61
C GLY A 223 -6.41 -15.56 8.46
N GLU A 224 -5.11 -15.63 8.18
CA GLU A 224 -4.08 -14.86 8.86
C GLU A 224 -3.86 -13.53 8.14
N VAL A 225 -3.62 -12.46 8.92
CA VAL A 225 -3.41 -11.10 8.39
C VAL A 225 -2.03 -11.01 7.76
N ILE A 226 -1.99 -10.70 6.46
CA ILE A 226 -0.77 -10.44 5.70
C ILE A 226 -0.60 -8.97 5.35
N GLY A 227 -1.63 -8.14 5.60
CA GLY A 227 -1.57 -6.70 5.38
C GLY A 227 -2.80 -5.97 5.91
N LEU A 228 -2.72 -4.63 5.86
CA LEU A 228 -3.78 -3.70 6.19
C LEU A 228 -4.26 -3.02 4.90
N ASN A 229 -5.53 -3.11 4.58
CA ASN A 229 -6.10 -2.46 3.40
C ASN A 229 -5.98 -0.94 3.50
N VAL A 230 -5.24 -0.31 2.59
CA VAL A 230 -5.08 1.16 2.54
C VAL A 230 -6.09 1.77 1.57
N GLY A 231 -6.23 1.20 0.40
CA GLY A 231 -7.19 1.69 -0.58
C GLY A 231 -6.75 1.53 -2.02
N ARG A 232 -7.36 2.33 -2.89
CA ARG A 232 -7.10 2.31 -4.32
C ARG A 232 -5.89 3.19 -4.66
N ILE A 233 -5.00 2.71 -5.53
CA ILE A 233 -3.93 3.56 -6.08
C ILE A 233 -4.61 4.63 -6.94
N ILE A 234 -4.56 5.87 -6.48
CA ILE A 234 -4.86 7.04 -7.30
C ILE A 234 -3.53 7.44 -7.93
N SER A 235 -3.37 7.16 -9.20
CA SER A 235 -2.13 7.53 -9.90
C SER A 235 -2.04 9.04 -10.06
N ILE A 236 -1.02 9.63 -9.45
CA ILE A 236 -0.70 11.04 -9.64
C ILE A 236 -0.02 11.15 -11.00
N GLY A 237 -0.65 11.90 -11.92
CA GLY A 237 -0.11 12.16 -13.27
C GLY A 237 -0.68 11.30 -14.39
N ALA A 238 -1.56 10.34 -14.12
CA ALA A 238 -2.36 9.69 -15.15
C ALA A 238 -3.84 10.07 -15.02
N PRO A 239 -4.59 10.24 -16.11
CA PRO A 239 -5.99 10.57 -16.05
C PRO A 239 -6.82 9.40 -15.52
N GLY A 240 -7.20 9.44 -14.24
CA GLY A 240 -8.13 8.52 -13.61
C GLY A 240 -7.47 7.44 -12.74
N PRO A 241 -8.29 6.76 -11.88
CA PRO A 241 -7.83 5.63 -11.10
C PRO A 241 -7.48 4.46 -12.03
N TYR A 242 -6.39 3.75 -11.76
CA TYR A 242 -6.14 2.45 -12.41
C TYR A 242 -7.20 1.47 -11.92
N PRO A 243 -8.17 1.08 -12.77
CA PRO A 243 -9.17 0.11 -12.36
C PRO A 243 -8.49 -1.24 -12.09
N GLY A 244 -8.74 -1.79 -10.91
CA GLY A 244 -8.34 -3.17 -10.61
C GLY A 244 -7.04 -3.34 -9.83
N LEU A 245 -6.33 -2.28 -9.43
CA LEU A 245 -5.17 -2.40 -8.53
C LEU A 245 -5.41 -1.62 -7.25
N THR A 246 -5.29 -2.32 -6.14
CA THR A 246 -5.41 -1.80 -4.80
C THR A 246 -4.16 -2.14 -3.99
N VAL A 247 -3.94 -1.41 -2.89
CA VAL A 247 -2.75 -1.58 -2.05
C VAL A 247 -3.10 -1.86 -0.60
N ALA A 248 -2.25 -2.67 0.02
CA ALA A 248 -2.26 -2.89 1.45
C ALA A 248 -0.85 -2.65 2.03
N ALA A 249 -0.79 -2.08 3.22
CA ALA A 249 0.44 -2.03 4.00
C ALA A 249 0.80 -3.46 4.46
N PRO A 250 2.08 -3.89 4.36
CA PRO A 250 2.46 -5.26 4.69
C PRO A 250 2.34 -5.53 6.20
N SER A 251 2.05 -6.76 6.57
CA SER A 251 1.92 -7.14 7.99
C SER A 251 3.22 -6.97 8.78
N ASN A 252 4.38 -7.05 8.14
CA ASN A 252 5.65 -6.75 8.81
C ASN A 252 5.71 -5.31 9.34
N ALA A 253 5.08 -4.35 8.65
CA ALA A 253 4.92 -2.99 9.17
C ALA A 253 4.03 -2.99 10.43
N LEU A 254 2.93 -3.76 10.44
CA LEU A 254 2.07 -3.89 11.62
C LEU A 254 2.85 -4.46 12.80
N LEU A 255 3.57 -5.57 12.60
CA LEU A 255 4.37 -6.23 13.64
C LEU A 255 5.43 -5.31 14.27
N ARG A 256 6.02 -4.42 13.47
CA ARG A 256 7.04 -3.47 13.91
C ARG A 256 6.46 -2.23 14.57
N ILE A 257 5.41 -1.64 13.99
CA ILE A 257 4.90 -0.32 14.33
C ILE A 257 3.88 -0.37 15.47
N VAL A 258 2.91 -1.31 15.43
CA VAL A 258 1.79 -1.36 16.36
C VAL A 258 2.23 -1.45 17.83
N PRO A 259 3.20 -2.29 18.24
CA PRO A 259 3.65 -2.33 19.62
C PRO A 259 4.21 -0.99 20.10
N THR A 260 4.89 -0.26 19.20
CA THR A 260 5.44 1.06 19.51
C THR A 260 4.34 2.12 19.62
N LEU A 261 3.30 2.06 18.78
CA LEU A 261 2.13 2.95 18.87
C LEU A 261 1.38 2.75 20.18
N ILE A 262 1.21 1.50 20.63
CA ILE A 262 0.58 1.17 21.92
C ILE A 262 1.43 1.75 23.07
N ALA A 263 2.73 1.61 23.01
CA ALA A 263 3.61 2.01 24.12
C ALA A 263 3.92 3.51 24.16
N LYS A 264 4.02 4.18 22.99
CA LYS A 264 4.57 5.54 22.85
C LYS A 264 3.69 6.51 22.06
N ALA A 265 2.54 6.06 21.55
CA ALA A 265 1.59 6.83 20.74
C ALA A 265 2.09 7.29 19.35
N ASN A 266 3.39 7.20 19.07
CA ASN A 266 3.99 7.55 17.79
C ASN A 266 5.11 6.56 17.42
N TYR A 267 5.38 6.44 16.13
CA TYR A 267 6.52 5.71 15.58
C TYR A 267 7.47 6.69 14.87
N SER A 268 8.77 6.49 15.03
CA SER A 268 9.80 7.33 14.41
C SER A 268 10.51 6.52 13.34
N HIS A 269 10.31 6.88 12.08
CA HIS A 269 10.97 6.25 10.95
C HIS A 269 12.42 6.68 10.85
N PRO A 270 13.34 5.76 10.56
CA PRO A 270 14.74 6.10 10.30
C PRO A 270 14.88 6.88 8.98
N TYR A 271 15.82 7.83 8.94
CA TYR A 271 15.89 8.79 7.86
C TYR A 271 17.33 9.18 7.52
N PHE A 272 17.66 9.19 6.23
CA PHE A 272 18.96 9.62 5.71
C PHE A 272 19.05 11.10 5.38
N GLY A 273 17.95 11.68 4.91
CA GLY A 273 17.96 13.05 4.40
C GLY A 273 18.52 13.17 2.97
N LEU A 274 18.22 12.21 2.10
CA LEU A 274 18.57 12.27 0.68
C LEU A 274 17.36 11.98 -0.20
N VAL A 275 17.40 12.47 -1.44
CA VAL A 275 16.50 12.10 -2.52
C VAL A 275 17.31 11.41 -3.59
N GLY A 276 16.92 10.19 -3.93
CA GLY A 276 17.58 9.41 -4.98
C GLY A 276 16.60 8.95 -6.04
N SER A 277 17.14 8.53 -7.18
CA SER A 277 16.41 7.84 -8.23
C SER A 277 17.15 6.59 -8.67
N THR A 278 16.38 5.53 -8.94
CA THR A 278 16.95 4.30 -9.53
C THR A 278 17.66 4.61 -10.82
N LEU A 279 18.91 4.18 -10.95
CA LEU A 279 19.72 4.41 -12.14
C LEU A 279 19.25 3.53 -13.28
N THR A 280 18.67 4.14 -14.31
CA THR A 280 18.30 3.45 -15.55
C THR A 280 19.50 3.27 -16.49
N SER A 281 19.44 2.31 -17.41
CA SER A 281 20.50 2.08 -18.39
C SER A 281 20.74 3.30 -19.29
N ASP A 282 19.70 4.07 -19.60
CA ASP A 282 19.81 5.29 -20.41
C ASP A 282 20.49 6.41 -19.61
N LEU A 283 20.13 6.58 -18.34
CA LEU A 283 20.78 7.54 -17.46
C LEU A 283 22.26 7.19 -17.24
N ALA A 284 22.57 5.90 -17.03
CA ALA A 284 23.94 5.44 -16.86
C ALA A 284 24.85 5.81 -18.06
N GLN A 285 24.31 5.77 -19.28
CA GLN A 285 25.05 6.16 -20.50
C GLN A 285 25.40 7.65 -20.55
N THR A 286 24.68 8.51 -19.84
CA THR A 286 24.95 9.95 -19.78
C THR A 286 26.04 10.29 -18.77
N ILE A 287 26.39 9.34 -17.89
CA ILE A 287 27.42 9.51 -16.87
C ILE A 287 28.74 8.99 -17.42
N ASN A 288 29.75 9.88 -17.51
CA ASN A 288 31.05 9.51 -18.04
C ASN A 288 31.70 8.35 -17.28
N ASN A 289 32.28 7.41 -18.03
CA ASN A 289 33.00 6.24 -17.51
C ASN A 289 32.14 5.26 -16.70
N LEU A 290 30.81 5.35 -16.79
CA LEU A 290 29.94 4.41 -16.11
C LEU A 290 29.53 3.27 -17.07
N PRO A 291 29.68 1.98 -16.70
CA PRO A 291 29.16 0.89 -17.51
C PRO A 291 27.65 1.01 -17.73
N ARG A 292 27.18 0.70 -18.95
CA ARG A 292 25.75 0.80 -19.30
C ARG A 292 24.82 0.02 -18.38
N ASN A 293 25.30 -1.08 -17.84
CA ASN A 293 24.54 -1.97 -16.95
C ASN A 293 24.82 -1.70 -15.46
N PHE A 294 25.49 -0.58 -15.13
CA PHE A 294 25.73 -0.20 -13.73
C PHE A 294 24.39 -0.01 -13.02
N LYS A 295 24.31 -0.46 -11.78
CA LYS A 295 23.10 -0.43 -10.96
C LYS A 295 23.36 0.36 -9.67
N GLY A 296 22.32 1.00 -9.18
CA GLY A 296 22.36 1.76 -7.94
C GLY A 296 21.36 2.90 -7.93
N ILE A 297 21.48 3.75 -6.93
CA ILE A 297 20.60 4.89 -6.68
C ILE A 297 21.40 6.18 -6.87
N LEU A 298 21.07 6.95 -7.91
CA LEU A 298 21.69 8.27 -8.13
C LEU A 298 21.13 9.26 -7.10
N VAL A 299 22.02 9.91 -6.36
CA VAL A 299 21.65 10.95 -5.40
C VAL A 299 21.35 12.25 -6.15
N ASN A 300 20.08 12.67 -6.11
CA ASN A 300 19.60 13.88 -6.80
C ASN A 300 19.70 15.12 -5.93
N SER A 301 19.34 15.00 -4.64
CA SER A 301 19.46 16.07 -3.65
C SER A 301 19.68 15.51 -2.25
N ILE A 302 20.20 16.34 -1.35
CA ILE A 302 20.38 16.02 0.07
C ILE A 302 19.84 17.16 0.92
N VAL A 303 19.37 16.81 2.11
CA VAL A 303 18.94 17.78 3.12
C VAL A 303 20.16 18.35 3.78
N LYS A 304 20.33 19.67 3.69
CA LYS A 304 21.44 20.38 4.33
C LYS A 304 21.45 20.10 5.83
N ASP A 305 22.64 19.85 6.37
CA ASP A 305 22.87 19.48 7.77
C ASP A 305 22.20 18.15 8.19
N GLY A 306 21.66 17.39 7.23
CA GLY A 306 21.10 16.05 7.44
C GLY A 306 22.16 14.96 7.56
N PRO A 307 21.75 13.70 7.83
CA PRO A 307 22.70 12.60 7.98
C PRO A 307 23.57 12.34 6.74
N ALA A 308 22.99 12.39 5.54
CA ALA A 308 23.72 12.19 4.29
C ALA A 308 24.74 13.32 4.03
N ASP A 309 24.33 14.57 4.28
CA ASP A 309 25.22 15.74 4.15
C ASP A 309 26.41 15.64 5.10
N LYS A 310 26.16 15.36 6.38
CA LYS A 310 27.21 15.17 7.39
C LYS A 310 28.14 14.01 7.10
N ALA A 311 27.66 12.98 6.41
CA ALA A 311 28.47 11.86 5.96
C ALA A 311 29.30 12.18 4.70
N GLY A 312 29.10 13.36 4.09
CA GLY A 312 29.82 13.77 2.89
C GLY A 312 29.32 13.09 1.62
N ILE A 313 28.05 12.65 1.56
CA ILE A 313 27.38 12.22 0.34
C ILE A 313 27.19 13.45 -0.55
N GLU A 314 27.41 13.29 -1.86
CA GLU A 314 27.30 14.37 -2.84
C GLU A 314 26.05 14.20 -3.69
N ALA A 315 25.27 15.27 -3.86
CA ALA A 315 24.12 15.32 -4.74
C ALA A 315 24.48 15.79 -6.14
N SER A 316 23.65 15.42 -7.12
CA SER A 316 23.75 15.97 -8.48
C SER A 316 23.47 17.47 -8.47
N THR A 317 24.27 18.23 -9.22
CA THR A 317 24.13 19.68 -9.35
C THR A 317 24.20 20.13 -10.81
N VAL A 318 23.71 21.33 -11.09
CA VAL A 318 23.88 22.00 -12.39
C VAL A 318 24.61 23.31 -12.13
N ASP A 319 25.71 23.53 -12.84
CA ASP A 319 26.50 24.76 -12.69
C ASP A 319 25.87 25.93 -13.48
N LYS A 320 26.47 27.10 -13.34
CA LYS A 320 26.03 28.35 -13.99
C LYS A 320 26.12 28.32 -15.53
N TYR A 321 26.71 27.27 -16.12
CA TYR A 321 26.84 27.06 -17.54
C TYR A 321 25.94 25.92 -18.06
N ASP A 322 24.92 25.53 -17.27
CA ASP A 322 24.01 24.42 -17.53
C ASP A 322 24.71 23.04 -17.63
N LYS A 323 25.95 22.94 -17.13
CA LYS A 323 26.66 21.68 -17.09
C LYS A 323 26.26 20.90 -15.82
N ARG A 324 25.82 19.65 -16.04
CA ARG A 324 25.44 18.75 -14.95
C ARG A 324 26.67 18.09 -14.33
N HIS A 325 26.75 18.13 -13.02
CA HIS A 325 27.67 17.35 -12.21
C HIS A 325 26.88 16.26 -11.50
N TRP A 326 27.24 15.02 -11.76
CA TRP A 326 26.53 13.89 -11.21
C TRP A 326 26.92 13.67 -9.76
N GLY A 327 25.91 13.40 -8.94
CA GLY A 327 26.10 13.02 -7.54
C GLY A 327 26.57 11.58 -7.38
N ASP A 328 26.69 11.15 -6.16
CA ASP A 328 27.00 9.78 -5.79
C ASP A 328 25.95 8.80 -6.32
N ILE A 329 26.38 7.57 -6.59
CA ILE A 329 25.46 6.46 -6.86
C ILE A 329 25.60 5.46 -5.74
N ILE A 330 24.58 5.37 -4.87
CA ILE A 330 24.56 4.41 -3.77
C ILE A 330 24.41 3.00 -4.35
N THR A 331 25.30 2.10 -3.96
CA THR A 331 25.36 0.72 -4.47
C THR A 331 25.12 -0.34 -3.42
N ALA A 332 25.31 0.00 -2.13
CA ALA A 332 25.02 -0.90 -1.02
C ALA A 332 24.73 -0.14 0.26
N VAL A 333 23.99 -0.77 1.16
CA VAL A 333 23.72 -0.37 2.54
C VAL A 333 24.10 -1.53 3.47
N ASP A 334 24.98 -1.28 4.46
CA ASP A 334 25.54 -2.32 5.35
C ASP A 334 25.98 -3.59 4.60
N ASP A 335 26.67 -3.40 3.48
CA ASP A 335 27.14 -4.41 2.55
C ASP A 335 26.01 -5.17 1.79
N HIS A 336 24.73 -4.84 1.98
CA HIS A 336 23.63 -5.34 1.18
C HIS A 336 23.51 -4.52 -0.11
N PRO A 337 23.63 -5.15 -1.29
CA PRO A 337 23.50 -4.44 -2.56
C PRO A 337 22.12 -3.79 -2.70
N VAL A 338 22.09 -2.52 -3.13
CA VAL A 338 20.87 -1.80 -3.47
C VAL A 338 20.91 -1.42 -4.95
N ILE A 339 19.84 -1.73 -5.66
CA ILE A 339 19.69 -1.48 -7.09
C ILE A 339 18.67 -0.40 -7.33
N ARG A 340 17.62 -0.38 -6.52
CA ARG A 340 16.49 0.54 -6.61
C ARG A 340 16.37 1.35 -5.32
N THR A 341 15.71 2.48 -5.41
CA THR A 341 15.39 3.32 -4.25
C THR A 341 14.61 2.55 -3.19
N GLU A 342 13.70 1.68 -3.64
CA GLU A 342 12.91 0.79 -2.79
C GLU A 342 13.79 -0.09 -1.92
N ASP A 343 14.84 -0.69 -2.49
CA ASP A 343 15.73 -1.62 -1.77
C ASP A 343 16.40 -0.92 -0.57
N LEU A 344 16.81 0.35 -0.74
CA LEU A 344 17.40 1.14 0.33
C LEU A 344 16.39 1.47 1.44
N ILE A 345 15.18 1.91 1.05
CA ILE A 345 14.15 2.30 2.02
C ILE A 345 13.69 1.09 2.81
N SER A 346 13.38 -0.01 2.12
CA SER A 346 12.94 -1.25 2.78
C SER A 346 13.99 -1.76 3.74
N TYR A 347 15.26 -1.77 3.32
CA TYR A 347 16.34 -2.20 4.19
C TYR A 347 16.40 -1.40 5.51
N ILE A 348 16.39 -0.07 5.44
CA ILE A 348 16.46 0.76 6.66
C ILE A 348 15.19 0.65 7.50
N GLU A 349 14.02 0.56 6.89
CA GLU A 349 12.77 0.39 7.63
C GLU A 349 12.68 -0.95 8.35
N GLU A 350 13.22 -2.02 7.75
CA GLU A 350 13.16 -3.36 8.33
C GLU A 350 14.28 -3.67 9.32
N HIS A 351 15.47 -3.09 9.12
CA HIS A 351 16.67 -3.52 9.84
C HIS A 351 17.31 -2.43 10.72
N LYS A 352 16.78 -1.20 10.67
CA LYS A 352 17.38 -0.07 11.38
C LYS A 352 16.38 0.71 12.21
N SER A 353 16.92 1.38 13.22
CA SER A 353 16.19 2.29 14.09
C SER A 353 16.83 3.68 14.09
N VAL A 354 16.07 4.67 14.53
CA VAL A 354 16.58 6.03 14.76
C VAL A 354 17.71 5.97 15.78
N GLY A 355 18.84 6.62 15.46
CA GLY A 355 20.05 6.66 16.29
C GLY A 355 21.06 5.56 15.93
N GLU A 356 20.71 4.59 15.09
CA GLU A 356 21.66 3.57 14.66
C GLU A 356 22.57 4.06 13.53
N SER A 357 23.79 3.52 13.54
CA SER A 357 24.77 3.73 12.49
C SER A 357 24.46 2.84 11.29
N VAL A 358 24.70 3.38 10.12
CA VAL A 358 24.55 2.67 8.85
C VAL A 358 25.73 3.02 7.93
N LYS A 359 26.22 2.00 7.20
CA LYS A 359 27.28 2.14 6.23
C LYS A 359 26.66 2.22 4.82
N LEU A 360 26.98 3.27 4.06
CA LEU A 360 26.64 3.40 2.66
C LEU A 360 27.88 3.18 1.80
N SER A 361 27.78 2.33 0.80
CA SER A 361 28.76 2.23 -0.29
C SER A 361 28.24 3.03 -1.48
N ALA A 362 29.07 3.94 -1.98
CA ALA A 362 28.71 4.80 -3.09
C ALA A 362 29.81 4.83 -4.15
N TYR A 363 29.41 4.88 -5.42
CA TYR A 363 30.30 5.12 -6.54
C TYR A 363 30.42 6.64 -6.75
N ARG A 364 31.67 7.13 -6.73
CA ARG A 364 32.05 8.52 -6.94
C ARG A 364 33.31 8.59 -7.82
N ASN A 365 33.25 9.30 -8.94
CA ASN A 365 34.41 9.59 -9.79
C ASN A 365 35.29 8.36 -10.14
N GLY A 366 34.67 7.22 -10.43
CA GLY A 366 35.40 6.00 -10.82
C GLY A 366 35.77 5.05 -9.69
N GLN A 367 35.43 5.38 -8.43
CA GLN A 367 35.80 4.59 -7.26
C GLN A 367 34.57 4.30 -6.37
N ILE A 368 34.61 3.19 -5.67
CA ILE A 368 33.67 2.92 -4.58
C ILE A 368 34.22 3.51 -3.30
N ILE A 369 33.45 4.40 -2.70
CA ILE A 369 33.72 4.96 -1.38
C ILE A 369 32.75 4.35 -0.35
N SER A 370 33.16 4.36 0.92
CA SER A 370 32.30 3.92 2.02
C SER A 370 32.19 5.05 3.04
N VAL A 371 30.97 5.38 3.41
CA VAL A 371 30.66 6.41 4.40
C VAL A 371 29.75 5.84 5.48
N ASN A 372 29.94 6.28 6.72
CA ASN A 372 29.06 5.94 7.82
C ASN A 372 28.24 7.16 8.23
N THR A 373 26.99 6.94 8.55
CA THR A 373 26.11 7.98 9.08
C THR A 373 25.22 7.42 10.18
N ILE A 374 24.64 8.32 10.98
CA ILE A 374 23.68 7.97 12.02
C ILE A 374 22.29 8.39 11.53
N LEU A 375 21.36 7.44 11.52
CA LEU A 375 19.99 7.71 11.13
C LEU A 375 19.28 8.58 12.15
N VAL A 376 18.53 9.58 11.69
CA VAL A 376 17.71 10.44 12.54
C VAL A 376 16.24 10.14 12.34
N ALA A 377 15.37 10.68 13.20
CA ALA A 377 13.93 10.60 12.99
C ALA A 377 13.53 11.38 11.73
N ARG A 378 12.70 10.76 10.90
CA ARG A 378 12.12 11.39 9.72
C ARG A 378 11.26 12.58 10.17
N PRO A 379 11.40 13.78 9.56
CA PRO A 379 10.54 14.92 9.85
C PRO A 379 9.08 14.58 9.56
N PRO A 380 8.11 15.14 10.32
CA PRO A 380 6.69 14.91 10.02
C PRO A 380 6.34 15.29 8.58
N PRO A 381 5.37 14.59 7.95
CA PRO A 381 4.90 14.94 6.61
C PRO A 381 4.49 16.40 6.58
N GLN A 382 5.08 17.19 5.69
CA GLN A 382 4.63 18.56 5.46
C GLN A 382 3.47 18.50 4.48
N ILE A 383 2.28 18.86 4.91
CA ILE A 383 1.16 19.15 4.01
C ILE A 383 1.59 20.36 3.19
N GLN A 384 2.10 20.13 2.00
CA GLN A 384 2.41 21.22 1.07
C GLN A 384 1.09 21.81 0.59
N ASN A 385 0.75 23.00 1.10
CA ASN A 385 -0.25 23.84 0.47
C ASN A 385 0.21 24.09 -0.97
N SER A 386 -0.48 23.51 -1.89
CA SER A 386 -0.56 23.63 -3.35
C SER A 386 0.24 24.73 -4.06
N LEU A 387 1.55 24.80 -3.98
CA LEU A 387 2.40 25.59 -4.90
C LEU A 387 3.87 25.15 -4.75
N GLY A 388 4.32 24.26 -5.61
CA GLY A 388 5.74 23.94 -5.75
C GLY A 388 6.10 22.50 -5.38
N ILE A 389 6.13 21.66 -6.37
CA ILE A 389 6.50 20.23 -6.28
C ILE A 389 7.97 20.12 -5.91
N SER A 390 8.25 19.74 -4.69
CA SER A 390 9.51 19.08 -4.34
C SER A 390 9.17 17.79 -3.61
N SER A 391 9.52 16.66 -4.20
CA SER A 391 9.41 15.38 -3.50
C SER A 391 10.17 15.48 -2.18
N PRO A 392 9.60 15.03 -1.04
CA PRO A 392 10.36 15.03 0.21
C PRO A 392 11.55 14.07 0.09
N PRO A 393 12.67 14.37 0.76
CA PRO A 393 13.85 13.51 0.74
C PRO A 393 13.59 12.18 1.47
N LEU A 394 14.25 11.16 1.00
CA LEU A 394 14.26 9.78 1.54
C LEU A 394 14.95 9.70 2.91
#